data_50f4f2bda94c94cd2be21c8070ab16e1
#
_entry.id   50f4f2bda94c94cd2be21c8070ab16e1
#
_cell.length_a   1.000
_cell.length_b   1.000
_cell.length_c   1.000
_cell.angle_alpha   90.00
_cell.angle_beta   90.00
_cell.angle_gamma   90.00
#
_symmetry.space_group_name_H-M   'P 1'
#
loop_
_entity.id
_entity.type
_entity.pdbx_description
1 polymer ?
#
loop_
_entity_poly.entity_id
_entity_poly.type
_entity_poly.pdbx_seq_one_letter_code
_entity_poly.pdbx_strand_id
1 'polypeptide(L)'
;VAADRSSSGERTFRAKLSGSEEVPFVNTEAEGEAEFQISGTGDTLTYRLTISHIKDITAGYIHRGNKGEKGPPVAGLFAEPKKENISGTLFVEGKVEPYLLIGPLKGKAVKSLIQLIEAGEAYVNIQTKKHSEGEIRGQIR
;
A
#
# COMPACT_ATOMS: atom_id res chain seq x y z
N VAL A 1 -7.26 24.74 -16.34
CA VAL A 1 -7.37 24.19 -15.89
C VAL A 1 -7.01 23.28 -15.71
N ALA A 2 -6.57 23.36 -15.54
CA ALA A 2 -6.34 22.47 -15.25
C ALA A 2 -6.96 21.53 -15.16
N ALA A 3 -7.26 21.42 -15.54
CA ALA A 3 -7.80 20.72 -15.27
C ALA A 3 -7.82 19.67 -15.48
N ASP A 4 -7.55 19.52 -15.87
CA ASP A 4 -7.65 18.71 -15.88
C ASP A 4 -7.69 17.72 -15.46
N ARG A 5 -6.97 17.25 -15.66
CA ARG A 5 -7.12 16.26 -14.89
C ARG A 5 -8.21 16.32 -14.01
N SER A 6 -8.34 17.31 -13.55
CA SER A 6 -9.46 17.58 -12.72
C SER A 6 -10.77 17.32 -13.44
N SER A 7 -10.80 17.43 -14.77
CA SER A 7 -12.03 17.18 -15.50
C SER A 7 -12.45 15.72 -15.40
N SER A 8 -11.51 14.78 -15.30
CA SER A 8 -11.84 13.38 -15.11
C SER A 8 -12.09 13.03 -13.65
N GLY A 9 -11.65 13.90 -12.74
CA GLY A 9 -11.75 13.64 -11.31
C GLY A 9 -10.79 12.60 -10.80
N GLU A 10 -9.94 12.05 -11.65
CA GLU A 10 -8.96 11.06 -11.23
C GLU A 10 -7.87 11.71 -10.38
N ARG A 11 -7.45 10.99 -9.36
CA ARG A 11 -6.39 11.46 -8.47
C ARG A 11 -5.38 10.35 -8.24
N THR A 12 -4.13 10.74 -8.11
CA THR A 12 -3.02 9.80 -7.93
C THR A 12 -2.33 10.09 -6.60
N PHE A 13 -2.10 9.04 -5.84
CA PHE A 13 -1.35 9.10 -4.59
C PHE A 13 -0.17 8.16 -4.67
N ARG A 14 0.91 8.46 -3.97
CA ARG A 14 2.12 7.67 -4.02
C ARG A 14 2.66 7.39 -2.64
N ALA A 15 3.42 6.30 -2.53
CA ALA A 15 4.12 5.95 -1.30
C ALA A 15 5.52 5.47 -1.65
N LYS A 16 6.50 5.95 -0.91
CA LYS A 16 7.87 5.44 -0.99
C LYS A 16 8.09 4.52 0.19
N LEU A 17 8.42 3.27 -0.09
CA LEU A 17 8.56 2.26 0.94
C LEU A 17 10.03 2.01 1.25
N SER A 18 10.35 2.02 2.53
CA SER A 18 11.71 1.73 2.98
C SER A 18 11.66 1.16 4.40
N GLY A 19 12.74 0.52 4.81
CA GLY A 19 12.84 0.01 6.18
C GLY A 19 12.92 1.13 7.20
N SER A 20 13.38 2.31 6.80
CA SER A 20 13.48 3.45 7.72
C SER A 20 12.13 3.98 8.15
N GLU A 21 11.07 3.67 7.41
CA GLU A 21 9.71 4.09 7.77
C GLU A 21 9.00 3.07 8.66
N GLU A 22 9.58 1.90 8.87
CA GLU A 22 9.01 0.90 9.77
C GLU A 22 9.11 1.37 11.21
N VAL A 23 8.20 0.88 12.06
CA VAL A 23 8.18 1.21 13.49
C VAL A 23 8.21 -0.08 14.29
N PRO A 24 9.33 -0.41 14.94
CA PRO A 24 10.63 0.28 14.89
C PRO A 24 11.29 0.07 13.53
N PHE A 25 12.24 0.95 13.21
CA PHE A 25 12.83 0.92 11.88
C PHE A 25 13.55 -0.41 11.62
N VAL A 26 13.60 -0.80 10.35
CA VAL A 26 14.23 -2.03 9.91
C VAL A 26 15.43 -1.66 9.03
N ASN A 27 16.59 -2.26 9.33
CA ASN A 27 17.79 -2.04 8.53
C ASN A 27 17.78 -3.03 7.37
N THR A 28 17.40 -2.55 6.19
CA THR A 28 17.29 -3.38 5.00
C THR A 28 17.60 -2.55 3.77
N GLU A 29 18.08 -3.24 2.72
CA GLU A 29 18.27 -2.60 1.41
C GLU A 29 17.03 -2.65 0.56
N ALA A 30 15.98 -3.32 1.04
CA ALA A 30 14.72 -3.40 0.31
C ALA A 30 14.08 -2.03 0.20
N GLU A 31 13.48 -1.75 -0.95
CA GLU A 31 12.78 -0.49 -1.16
C GLU A 31 11.66 -0.71 -2.15
N GLY A 32 10.72 0.21 -2.17
CA GLY A 32 9.61 0.10 -3.08
C GLY A 32 8.91 1.41 -3.30
N GLU A 33 8.06 1.41 -4.31
CA GLU A 33 7.18 2.52 -4.61
C GLU A 33 5.81 1.99 -4.91
N ALA A 34 4.80 2.69 -4.42
CA ALA A 34 3.42 2.36 -4.72
C ALA A 34 2.74 3.57 -5.33
N GLU A 35 1.90 3.33 -6.32
CA GLU A 35 1.08 4.36 -6.91
C GLU A 35 -0.36 3.92 -6.82
N PHE A 36 -1.22 4.81 -6.33
CA PHE A 36 -2.65 4.55 -6.18
C PHE A 36 -3.42 5.53 -7.02
N GLN A 37 -4.37 5.01 -7.81
CA GLN A 37 -5.22 5.84 -8.63
C GLN A 37 -6.66 5.70 -8.19
N ILE A 38 -7.31 6.83 -7.96
CA ILE A 38 -8.71 6.90 -7.58
C ILE A 38 -9.49 7.35 -8.80
N SER A 39 -10.55 6.62 -9.13
CA SER A 39 -11.39 6.94 -10.29
C SER A 39 -12.06 8.30 -10.13
N GLY A 40 -12.51 8.85 -11.25
CA GLY A 40 -13.21 10.13 -11.25
C GLY A 40 -14.48 10.12 -10.43
N THR A 41 -15.12 8.95 -10.30
CA THR A 41 -16.32 8.81 -9.47
C THR A 41 -15.98 8.66 -7.98
N GLY A 42 -14.69 8.43 -7.65
CA GLY A 42 -14.25 8.34 -6.28
C GLY A 42 -14.58 7.02 -5.59
N ASP A 43 -14.89 5.97 -6.34
CA ASP A 43 -15.30 4.70 -5.77
C ASP A 43 -14.43 3.52 -6.19
N THR A 44 -13.44 3.74 -7.04
CA THR A 44 -12.54 2.68 -7.50
C THR A 44 -11.11 3.05 -7.17
N LEU A 45 -10.37 2.07 -6.67
CA LEU A 45 -8.97 2.25 -6.31
C LEU A 45 -8.14 1.18 -6.99
N THR A 46 -7.18 1.62 -7.81
CA THR A 46 -6.22 0.71 -8.44
C THR A 46 -4.83 1.04 -7.94
N TYR A 47 -3.92 0.09 -8.05
CA TYR A 47 -2.57 0.30 -7.54
C TYR A 47 -1.53 -0.37 -8.41
N ARG A 48 -0.33 0.18 -8.35
CA ARG A 48 0.89 -0.38 -8.92
C ARG A 48 1.95 -0.35 -7.85
N LEU A 49 2.63 -1.46 -7.68
CA LEU A 49 3.63 -1.62 -6.64
C LEU A 49 4.90 -2.17 -7.26
N THR A 50 6.01 -1.48 -7.04
CA THR A 50 7.33 -1.91 -7.52
C THR A 50 8.22 -2.07 -6.30
N ILE A 51 8.78 -3.26 -6.11
CA ILE A 51 9.61 -3.58 -4.94
C ILE A 51 10.93 -4.15 -5.41
N SER A 52 12.02 -3.71 -4.80
CA SER A 52 13.38 -4.15 -5.17
C SER A 52 14.14 -4.61 -3.95
N HIS A 53 15.08 -5.54 -4.16
CA HIS A 53 16.03 -6.00 -3.16
C HIS A 53 15.37 -6.60 -1.93
N ILE A 54 14.37 -7.45 -2.13
CA ILE A 54 13.61 -8.05 -1.06
C ILE A 54 13.44 -9.55 -1.31
N LYS A 55 13.37 -10.34 -0.25
CA LYS A 55 13.21 -11.79 -0.34
C LYS A 55 12.03 -12.26 0.47
N ASP A 56 11.46 -13.39 0.03
CA ASP A 56 10.47 -14.13 0.82
C ASP A 56 9.31 -13.26 1.27
N ILE A 57 8.77 -12.48 0.35
CA ILE A 57 7.59 -11.66 0.62
C ILE A 57 6.42 -12.58 0.95
N THR A 58 5.74 -12.33 2.05
CA THR A 58 4.59 -13.11 2.47
C THR A 58 3.27 -12.42 2.20
N ALA A 59 3.23 -11.09 2.31
CA ALA A 59 2.00 -10.35 2.10
C ALA A 59 2.28 -8.87 1.95
N GLY A 60 1.30 -8.15 1.42
CA GLY A 60 1.31 -6.70 1.37
C GLY A 60 -0.05 -6.18 1.77
N TYR A 61 -0.07 -5.16 2.63
CA TYR A 61 -1.31 -4.58 3.16
C TYR A 61 -1.26 -3.08 3.14
N ILE A 62 -2.45 -2.48 3.13
CA ILE A 62 -2.62 -1.08 3.49
C ILE A 62 -3.07 -1.08 4.94
N HIS A 63 -2.45 -0.24 5.75
CA HIS A 63 -2.76 -0.07 7.17
C HIS A 63 -3.30 1.33 7.42
N ARG A 64 -4.06 1.46 8.48
CA ARG A 64 -4.52 2.77 8.95
C ARG A 64 -3.51 3.29 9.96
N GLY A 65 -3.03 4.52 9.78
CA GLY A 65 -2.11 5.14 10.71
C GLY A 65 -1.39 6.30 10.07
N ASN A 66 -0.89 7.20 10.91
CA ASN A 66 -0.08 8.31 10.46
C ASN A 66 1.38 7.89 10.41
N LYS A 67 2.20 8.72 9.78
CA LYS A 67 3.63 8.46 9.72
C LYS A 67 4.18 8.29 11.15
N GLY A 68 4.96 7.24 11.35
CA GLY A 68 5.54 6.97 12.66
C GLY A 68 4.64 6.20 13.61
N GLU A 69 3.42 5.89 13.21
CA GLU A 69 2.47 5.13 14.03
C GLU A 69 2.20 3.77 13.46
N LYS A 70 2.08 2.77 14.33
CA LYS A 70 1.64 1.44 13.91
C LYS A 70 0.13 1.38 14.02
N GLY A 71 -0.51 0.83 13.01
CA GLY A 71 -1.95 0.69 13.03
C GLY A 71 -2.38 -0.63 12.41
N PRO A 72 -3.67 -0.93 12.48
CA PRO A 72 -4.20 -2.19 11.98
C PRO A 72 -4.22 -2.25 10.46
N PRO A 73 -4.08 -3.44 9.87
CA PRO A 73 -4.29 -3.59 8.44
C PRO A 73 -5.77 -3.37 8.12
N VAL A 74 -6.03 -2.66 7.04
CA VAL A 74 -7.39 -2.35 6.62
C VAL A 74 -7.71 -2.87 5.22
N ALA A 75 -6.69 -3.22 4.44
CA ALA A 75 -6.90 -3.80 3.11
C ALA A 75 -5.73 -4.68 2.71
N GLY A 76 -6.03 -5.82 2.08
CA GLY A 76 -4.99 -6.67 1.50
C GLY A 76 -4.69 -6.22 0.09
N LEU A 77 -3.42 -6.12 -0.25
CA LEU A 77 -2.99 -5.89 -1.62
C LEU A 77 -2.72 -7.23 -2.29
N PHE A 78 -1.97 -8.07 -1.59
CA PHE A 78 -1.80 -9.45 -1.98
C PHE A 78 -1.49 -10.23 -0.71
N ALA A 79 -2.02 -11.45 -0.64
CA ALA A 79 -1.85 -12.30 0.53
C ALA A 79 -1.17 -13.61 0.19
N GLU A 80 -0.96 -13.86 -1.10
CA GLU A 80 -0.27 -15.07 -1.54
C GLU A 80 1.22 -14.86 -1.43
N PRO A 81 1.93 -15.77 -0.74
CA PRO A 81 3.37 -15.64 -0.63
C PRO A 81 4.05 -15.64 -1.99
N LYS A 82 5.05 -14.80 -2.15
CA LYS A 82 5.89 -14.79 -3.34
C LYS A 82 7.04 -15.74 -3.05
N LYS A 83 7.06 -16.85 -3.77
CA LYS A 83 7.95 -17.96 -3.45
C LYS A 83 9.40 -17.77 -3.79
N GLU A 84 9.68 -16.94 -4.77
CA GLU A 84 11.05 -16.74 -5.22
C GLU A 84 11.77 -15.71 -4.40
N ASN A 85 13.08 -15.91 -4.25
CA ASN A 85 13.94 -14.88 -3.73
C ASN A 85 14.10 -13.84 -4.81
N ILE A 86 13.69 -12.62 -4.52
CA ILE A 86 13.71 -11.56 -5.51
C ILE A 86 14.95 -10.71 -5.30
N SER A 87 15.94 -10.89 -6.18
CA SER A 87 17.12 -10.04 -6.16
C SER A 87 16.98 -8.86 -7.10
N GLY A 88 15.98 -8.89 -7.97
CA GLY A 88 15.68 -7.81 -8.89
C GLY A 88 14.46 -7.03 -8.45
N THR A 89 13.55 -6.77 -9.38
CA THR A 89 12.37 -5.96 -9.13
C THR A 89 11.11 -6.82 -9.27
N LEU A 90 10.23 -6.71 -8.29
CA LEU A 90 8.91 -7.31 -8.35
C LEU A 90 7.90 -6.22 -8.68
N PHE A 91 7.04 -6.52 -9.65
CA PHE A 91 5.98 -5.60 -10.04
C PHE A 91 4.63 -6.26 -9.79
N VAL A 92 3.76 -5.57 -9.06
CA VAL A 92 2.41 -6.05 -8.77
C VAL A 92 1.44 -4.92 -9.06
N GLU A 93 0.35 -5.23 -9.74
CA GLU A 93 -0.72 -4.24 -9.92
C GLU A 93 -2.06 -4.91 -9.75
N GLY A 94 -3.06 -4.12 -9.39
CA GLY A 94 -4.39 -4.65 -9.18
C GLY A 94 -5.38 -3.59 -8.80
N LYS A 95 -6.58 -4.06 -8.49
CA LYS A 95 -7.68 -3.23 -8.04
C LYS A 95 -8.07 -3.68 -6.64
N VAL A 96 -8.35 -2.72 -5.78
CA VAL A 96 -8.80 -3.06 -4.42
C VAL A 96 -10.30 -3.30 -4.46
N GLU A 97 -10.69 -4.57 -4.29
CA GLU A 97 -12.10 -4.94 -4.26
C GLU A 97 -12.62 -4.90 -2.83
N PRO A 98 -13.93 -4.74 -2.63
CA PRO A 98 -14.47 -4.69 -1.27
C PRO A 98 -14.12 -5.90 -0.40
N TYR A 99 -13.99 -7.09 -0.99
CA TYR A 99 -13.67 -8.28 -0.20
C TYR A 99 -12.24 -8.25 0.35
N LEU A 100 -11.41 -7.34 -0.15
CA LEU A 100 -10.04 -7.19 0.36
C LEU A 100 -9.97 -6.31 1.61
N LEU A 101 -11.06 -5.64 1.96
CA LEU A 101 -11.10 -4.80 3.16
C LEU A 101 -11.21 -5.68 4.40
N ILE A 102 -10.35 -5.41 5.38
CA ILE A 102 -10.25 -6.24 6.58
C ILE A 102 -10.18 -5.34 7.81
N GLY A 103 -10.21 -5.96 8.99
CA GLY A 103 -10.09 -5.23 10.23
C GLY A 103 -11.16 -4.14 10.36
N PRO A 104 -10.76 -2.91 10.68
CA PRO A 104 -11.71 -1.82 10.86
C PRO A 104 -12.56 -1.51 9.64
N LEU A 105 -12.09 -1.88 8.43
CA LEU A 105 -12.86 -1.61 7.20
C LEU A 105 -13.59 -2.83 6.66
N LYS A 106 -13.53 -3.96 7.36
CA LYS A 106 -14.19 -5.16 6.89
C LYS A 106 -15.69 -4.90 6.70
N GLY A 107 -16.21 -5.27 5.53
CA GLY A 107 -17.61 -5.08 5.22
C GLY A 107 -17.98 -3.70 4.74
N LYS A 108 -17.01 -2.79 4.66
CA LYS A 108 -17.29 -1.44 4.21
C LYS A 108 -17.01 -1.31 2.72
N ALA A 109 -17.36 -0.17 2.15
CA ALA A 109 -17.10 0.11 0.75
C ALA A 109 -15.67 0.60 0.56
N VAL A 110 -15.12 0.41 -0.65
CA VAL A 110 -13.77 0.89 -0.98
C VAL A 110 -13.63 2.39 -0.73
N LYS A 111 -14.72 3.13 -0.84
CA LYS A 111 -14.70 4.57 -0.57
C LYS A 111 -14.20 4.89 0.83
N SER A 112 -14.45 4.02 1.80
CA SER A 112 -13.95 4.23 3.16
C SER A 112 -12.43 4.19 3.21
N LEU A 113 -11.81 3.31 2.44
CA LEU A 113 -10.36 3.27 2.33
C LEU A 113 -9.84 4.51 1.60
N ILE A 114 -10.50 4.89 0.53
CA ILE A 114 -10.12 6.08 -0.23
C ILE A 114 -10.10 7.32 0.67
N GLN A 115 -11.07 7.43 1.58
CA GLN A 115 -11.12 8.54 2.51
C GLN A 115 -9.91 8.56 3.44
N LEU A 116 -9.45 7.40 3.88
CA LEU A 116 -8.23 7.33 4.69
C LEU A 116 -7.00 7.78 3.90
N ILE A 117 -6.93 7.37 2.65
CA ILE A 117 -5.82 7.78 1.78
C ILE A 117 -5.84 9.28 1.58
N GLU A 118 -6.99 9.85 1.33
CA GLU A 118 -7.13 11.29 1.14
C GLU A 118 -6.79 12.08 2.38
N ALA A 119 -7.03 11.50 3.54
CA ALA A 119 -6.73 12.15 4.81
C ALA A 119 -5.26 12.01 5.22
N GLY A 120 -4.46 11.25 4.47
CA GLY A 120 -3.07 11.01 4.82
C GLY A 120 -2.90 10.03 5.96
N GLU A 121 -3.90 9.19 6.22
CA GLU A 121 -3.92 8.27 7.36
C GLU A 121 -3.79 6.81 6.93
N ALA A 122 -3.15 6.55 5.81
CA ALA A 122 -2.94 5.18 5.33
C ALA A 122 -1.49 4.99 4.90
N TYR A 123 -1.00 3.79 5.09
CA TYR A 123 0.36 3.45 4.65
C TYR A 123 0.41 2.03 4.11
N VAL A 124 1.40 1.77 3.26
CA VAL A 124 1.64 0.45 2.70
C VAL A 124 2.70 -0.24 3.55
N ASN A 125 2.50 -1.52 3.81
CA ASN A 125 3.45 -2.33 4.59
C ASN A 125 3.64 -3.67 3.89
N ILE A 126 4.89 -4.02 3.61
CA ILE A 126 5.24 -5.27 2.94
C ILE A 126 5.90 -6.19 3.96
N GLN A 127 5.33 -7.36 4.14
CA GLN A 127 5.80 -8.35 5.11
C GLN A 127 6.64 -9.42 4.43
N THR A 128 7.64 -9.89 5.14
CA THR A 128 8.50 -10.98 4.67
C THR A 128 8.65 -12.03 5.77
N LYS A 129 9.22 -13.17 5.43
CA LYS A 129 9.49 -14.20 6.43
C LYS A 129 10.42 -13.69 7.52
N LYS A 130 11.41 -12.90 7.13
CA LYS A 130 12.38 -12.36 8.08
C LYS A 130 11.75 -11.27 8.96
N HIS A 131 10.82 -10.52 8.41
CA HIS A 131 10.17 -9.43 9.12
C HIS A 131 8.65 -9.59 8.97
N SER A 132 8.08 -10.42 9.84
CA SER A 132 6.67 -10.77 9.74
C SER A 132 5.73 -9.60 10.02
N GLU A 133 6.24 -8.54 10.66
CA GLU A 133 5.44 -7.34 10.92
C GLU A 133 5.70 -6.23 9.90
N GLY A 134 6.58 -6.50 8.94
CA GLY A 134 6.88 -5.56 7.88
C GLY A 134 8.35 -5.33 7.71
N GLU A 135 8.81 -5.35 6.48
CA GLU A 135 10.22 -5.05 6.17
C GLU A 135 10.35 -3.65 5.59
N ILE A 136 9.39 -3.20 4.79
CA ILE A 136 9.38 -1.84 4.24
C ILE A 136 7.98 -1.26 4.37
N ARG A 137 7.93 0.04 4.59
CA ARG A 137 6.69 0.77 4.81
C ARG A 137 6.78 2.15 4.16
N GLY A 138 5.66 2.67 3.70
CA GLY A 138 5.59 4.01 3.15
C GLY A 138 4.22 4.62 3.34
N GLN A 139 4.20 5.89 3.74
CA GLN A 139 2.95 6.63 3.91
C GLN A 139 2.42 7.01 2.54
N ILE A 140 1.12 6.84 2.34
CA ILE A 140 0.46 7.19 1.08
C ILE A 140 0.13 8.69 1.10
N ARG A 141 0.58 9.41 0.08
CA ARG A 141 0.35 10.86 0.00
C ARG A 141 0.01 11.31 -1.41
#